data_e95cee26c85c64f1ade272c9f46788d2
#
_entry.id   e95cee26c85c64f1ade272c9f46788d2
#
_cell.length_a   1.000
_cell.length_b   1.000
_cell.length_c   1.000
_cell.angle_alpha   90.00
_cell.angle_beta   90.00
_cell.angle_gamma   90.00
#
_symmetry.space_group_name_H-M   'P 1'
#
loop_
_entity.id
_entity.type
_entity.pdbx_description
1 polymer ?
#
loop_
_entity_poly.entity_id
_entity_poly.type
_entity_poly.pdbx_seq_one_letter_code
_entity_poly.pdbx_strand_id
1 'polypeptide(L)'
;MIRYIQNECLENMFCMYLFYYYRKKVGVVVIKEDLSIMDKLTILSDAAKYDVSCSSSGVERGNNGKGIGNSKACGICHSFSADGRCISLLKILLTNECIYNCRYCINRSSNDVVRATFSPEEICELTMQFYRRNYIEGLFLSSGIIISPDETMKRMLETVILLRKKYNFGGYIHKFC
;
A
#
# COMPACT_ATOMS: atom_id res chain seq x y z
N MET A 1 -22.95 -34.98 -16.16
CA MET A 1 -22.85 -33.50 -16.04
C MET A 1 -23.11 -32.95 -14.64
N ILE A 2 -23.78 -33.67 -13.73
CA ILE A 2 -24.10 -33.21 -12.36
C ILE A 2 -22.97 -33.46 -11.35
N ARG A 3 -22.06 -34.40 -11.61
CA ARG A 3 -20.90 -34.67 -10.70
C ARG A 3 -19.74 -33.67 -10.77
N TYR A 4 -19.63 -32.90 -11.84
CA TYR A 4 -18.55 -31.91 -11.97
C TYR A 4 -18.81 -30.60 -11.22
N ILE A 5 -20.08 -30.22 -11.08
CA ILE A 5 -20.50 -29.00 -10.38
C ILE A 5 -20.39 -29.14 -8.85
N GLN A 6 -20.51 -30.37 -8.31
CA GLN A 6 -20.38 -30.61 -6.86
C GLN A 6 -18.94 -30.54 -6.35
N ASN A 7 -17.94 -30.86 -7.17
CA ASN A 7 -16.54 -30.79 -6.73
C ASN A 7 -16.00 -29.35 -6.67
N GLU A 8 -16.36 -28.47 -7.61
CA GLU A 8 -15.94 -27.06 -7.56
C GLU A 8 -16.61 -26.31 -6.39
N CYS A 9 -17.83 -26.67 -6.01
CA CYS A 9 -18.52 -26.05 -4.88
C CYS A 9 -17.95 -26.50 -3.53
N LEU A 10 -17.45 -27.72 -3.44
CA LEU A 10 -16.83 -28.26 -2.22
C LEU A 10 -15.41 -27.71 -2.00
N GLU A 11 -14.63 -27.52 -3.06
CA GLU A 11 -13.30 -26.88 -2.96
C GLU A 11 -13.40 -25.40 -2.58
N ASN A 12 -14.38 -24.68 -3.12
CA ASN A 12 -14.64 -23.29 -2.73
C ASN A 12 -15.17 -23.17 -1.30
N MET A 13 -16.00 -24.11 -0.85
CA MET A 13 -16.54 -24.11 0.51
C MET A 13 -15.47 -24.49 1.53
N PHE A 14 -14.55 -25.40 1.20
CA PHE A 14 -13.42 -25.78 2.05
C PHE A 14 -12.38 -24.65 2.11
N CYS A 15 -12.12 -23.96 0.99
CA CYS A 15 -11.28 -22.78 0.93
C CYS A 15 -11.90 -21.62 1.74
N MET A 16 -13.20 -21.38 1.64
CA MET A 16 -13.93 -20.41 2.46
C MET A 16 -13.93 -20.80 3.94
N TYR A 17 -14.06 -22.09 4.27
CA TYR A 17 -14.04 -22.56 5.65
C TYR A 17 -12.63 -22.47 6.28
N LEU A 18 -11.58 -22.79 5.51
CA LEU A 18 -10.18 -22.54 5.90
C LEU A 18 -9.90 -21.06 6.06
N PHE A 19 -10.39 -20.23 5.14
CA PHE A 19 -10.26 -18.78 5.23
C PHE A 19 -10.98 -18.21 6.45
N TYR A 20 -12.19 -18.72 6.75
CA TYR A 20 -12.97 -18.34 7.93
C TYR A 20 -12.35 -18.86 9.23
N TYR A 21 -11.79 -20.07 9.23
CA TYR A 21 -11.14 -20.69 10.40
C TYR A 21 -9.79 -20.03 10.70
N TYR A 22 -9.02 -19.66 9.66
CA TYR A 22 -7.79 -18.89 9.81
C TYR A 22 -8.06 -17.46 10.31
N ARG A 23 -9.17 -16.87 9.87
CA ARG A 23 -9.64 -15.54 10.28
C ARG A 23 -10.03 -15.47 11.77
N LYS A 24 -10.47 -16.58 12.34
CA LYS A 24 -10.90 -16.65 13.76
C LYS A 24 -9.76 -16.83 14.76
N LYS A 25 -8.57 -17.23 14.31
CA LYS A 25 -7.35 -17.36 15.13
C LYS A 25 -6.43 -16.13 15.12
N VAL A 26 -6.59 -15.26 14.14
CA VAL A 26 -5.86 -13.99 14.03
C VAL A 26 -6.89 -12.90 14.32
N GLY A 27 -6.71 -12.14 15.39
CA GLY A 27 -7.65 -11.15 15.91
C GLY A 27 -8.45 -10.39 14.85
N VAL A 28 -9.61 -9.87 15.24
CA VAL A 28 -10.61 -9.26 14.35
C VAL A 28 -9.97 -8.23 13.43
N VAL A 29 -9.64 -8.64 12.20
CA VAL A 29 -9.23 -7.72 11.15
C VAL A 29 -10.50 -7.01 10.69
N VAL A 30 -10.68 -5.75 11.10
CA VAL A 30 -11.77 -4.91 10.61
C VAL A 30 -11.43 -4.49 9.18
N ILE A 31 -11.83 -5.31 8.20
CA ILE A 31 -11.81 -4.92 6.79
C ILE A 31 -13.04 -4.04 6.60
N LYS A 32 -12.83 -2.74 6.45
CA LYS A 32 -13.87 -1.85 5.94
C LYS A 32 -13.92 -2.06 4.42
N GLU A 33 -14.96 -2.71 3.93
CA GLU A 33 -15.11 -3.07 2.51
C GLU A 33 -15.27 -1.86 1.57
N ASP A 34 -15.62 -0.68 2.10
CA ASP A 34 -15.90 0.55 1.32
C ASP A 34 -14.96 1.72 1.67
N LEU A 35 -13.65 1.47 1.73
CA LEU A 35 -12.70 2.56 1.93
C LEU A 35 -12.51 3.36 0.64
N SER A 36 -12.69 4.68 0.72
CA SER A 36 -12.32 5.57 -0.40
C SER A 36 -10.80 5.51 -0.66
N ILE A 37 -10.38 5.89 -1.87
CA ILE A 37 -8.94 5.96 -2.22
C ILE A 37 -8.18 6.88 -1.23
N MET A 38 -8.83 7.94 -0.74
CA MET A 38 -8.22 8.87 0.22
C MET A 38 -8.06 8.26 1.61
N ASP A 39 -9.04 7.44 2.05
CA ASP A 39 -8.93 6.70 3.32
C ASP A 39 -7.82 5.66 3.25
N LYS A 40 -7.76 4.89 2.15
CA LYS A 40 -6.66 3.95 1.87
C LYS A 40 -5.31 4.67 1.87
N LEU A 41 -5.21 5.84 1.21
CA LEU A 41 -3.98 6.64 1.18
C LEU A 41 -3.55 7.04 2.58
N THR A 42 -4.47 7.51 3.41
CA THR A 42 -4.15 7.89 4.79
C THR A 42 -3.61 6.71 5.59
N ILE A 43 -4.31 5.57 5.57
CA ILE A 43 -3.92 4.35 6.29
C ILE A 43 -2.56 3.82 5.81
N LEU A 44 -2.39 3.70 4.50
CA LEU A 44 -1.22 3.05 3.92
C LEU A 44 0.02 3.95 3.87
N SER A 45 -0.15 5.28 3.81
CA SER A 45 0.95 6.21 3.97
C SER A 45 1.42 6.31 5.42
N ASP A 46 0.50 6.27 6.39
CA ASP A 46 0.85 6.23 7.81
C ASP A 46 1.58 4.93 8.16
N ALA A 47 1.11 3.81 7.66
CA ALA A 47 1.79 2.51 7.82
C ALA A 47 3.19 2.51 7.19
N ALA A 48 3.39 3.21 6.08
CA ALA A 48 4.68 3.33 5.39
C ALA A 48 5.72 4.18 6.14
N LYS A 49 5.32 5.02 7.09
CA LYS A 49 6.25 5.80 7.95
C LYS A 49 7.17 4.91 8.79
N TYR A 50 6.69 3.73 9.16
CA TYR A 50 7.43 2.77 9.99
C TYR A 50 8.31 1.81 9.19
N ASP A 51 8.40 2.01 7.88
CA ASP A 51 9.33 1.25 7.04
C ASP A 51 10.76 1.70 7.30
N VAL A 52 11.64 0.76 7.63
CA VAL A 52 13.04 0.96 8.09
C VAL A 52 13.89 1.73 7.06
N SER A 53 13.49 1.73 5.80
CA SER A 53 14.23 2.35 4.70
C SER A 53 14.08 3.87 4.62
N CYS A 54 13.31 4.51 5.51
CA CYS A 54 13.06 5.94 5.43
C CYS A 54 13.40 6.67 6.73
N SER A 55 14.47 7.47 6.68
CA SER A 55 14.88 8.34 7.79
C SER A 55 14.17 9.71 7.81
N SER A 56 13.36 10.03 6.81
CA SER A 56 12.63 11.29 6.73
C SER A 56 11.24 11.14 7.35
N SER A 57 11.07 11.62 8.58
CA SER A 57 9.77 11.86 9.17
C SER A 57 9.07 13.01 8.44
N GLY A 58 7.85 12.76 7.96
CA GLY A 58 7.04 13.82 7.35
C GLY A 58 6.81 14.97 8.34
N VAL A 59 7.07 16.19 7.92
CA VAL A 59 6.77 17.39 8.69
C VAL A 59 5.30 17.73 8.49
N GLU A 60 4.49 17.54 9.54
CA GLU A 60 3.12 18.03 9.56
C GLU A 60 3.13 19.53 9.92
N ARG A 61 2.67 20.37 8.99
CA ARG A 61 2.32 21.76 9.28
C ARG A 61 0.82 21.89 9.32
N GLY A 62 0.26 21.86 10.54
CA GLY A 62 -1.13 22.23 10.76
C GLY A 62 -1.35 23.72 10.44
N ASN A 63 -2.44 24.05 9.75
CA ASN A 63 -2.82 25.42 9.52
C ASN A 63 -3.38 26.03 10.82
N ASN A 64 -2.67 27.00 11.36
CA ASN A 64 -3.09 27.76 12.57
C ASN A 64 -4.16 28.82 12.25
N GLY A 65 -4.88 28.70 11.13
CA GLY A 65 -5.94 29.63 10.75
C GLY A 65 -5.48 31.01 10.26
N LYS A 66 -4.16 31.27 10.17
CA LYS A 66 -3.60 32.57 9.80
C LYS A 66 -2.82 32.60 8.49
N GLY A 67 -2.89 31.55 7.65
CA GLY A 67 -2.14 31.47 6.39
C GLY A 67 -2.87 30.71 5.29
N ILE A 68 -2.51 31.02 4.04
CA ILE A 68 -2.99 30.28 2.86
C ILE A 68 -2.08 29.06 2.70
N GLY A 69 -2.66 27.87 2.88
CA GLY A 69 -1.97 26.59 2.65
C GLY A 69 -2.18 25.60 3.78
N ASN A 70 -2.65 24.43 3.41
CA ASN A 70 -2.81 23.28 4.32
C ASN A 70 -1.94 22.16 3.77
N SER A 71 -0.77 21.92 4.39
CA SER A 71 0.07 20.78 4.03
C SER A 71 -0.21 19.63 4.99
N LYS A 72 -1.21 18.81 4.66
CA LYS A 72 -1.29 17.48 5.26
C LYS A 72 -0.21 16.61 4.62
N ALA A 73 0.60 15.96 5.45
CA ALA A 73 1.59 14.99 4.99
C ALA A 73 0.88 13.76 4.39
N CYS A 74 0.59 13.81 3.10
CA CYS A 74 -0.04 12.71 2.36
C CYS A 74 1.03 11.74 1.81
N GLY A 75 1.84 11.11 2.69
CA GLY A 75 2.77 10.08 2.24
C GLY A 75 3.91 10.54 1.33
N ILE A 76 4.16 11.86 1.23
CA ILE A 76 5.30 12.38 0.45
C ILE A 76 6.54 12.34 1.32
N CYS A 77 7.57 11.63 0.86
CA CYS A 77 8.90 11.64 1.46
C CYS A 77 9.90 12.33 0.54
N HIS A 78 10.96 12.84 1.14
CA HIS A 78 12.04 13.51 0.43
C HIS A 78 13.31 12.68 0.51
N SER A 79 13.92 12.42 -0.63
CA SER A 79 15.20 11.73 -0.75
C SER A 79 16.21 12.66 -1.37
N PHE A 80 17.44 12.69 -0.86
CA PHE A 80 18.52 13.49 -1.43
C PHE A 80 19.33 12.64 -2.41
N SER A 81 19.49 13.13 -3.61
CA SER A 81 20.38 12.55 -4.61
C SER A 81 21.84 12.91 -4.32
N ALA A 82 22.78 12.13 -4.85
CA ALA A 82 24.21 12.39 -4.68
C ALA A 82 24.69 13.76 -5.22
N ASP A 83 23.93 14.35 -6.13
CA ASP A 83 24.14 15.70 -6.66
C ASP A 83 23.51 16.82 -5.80
N GLY A 84 22.98 16.49 -4.63
CA GLY A 84 22.38 17.44 -3.69
C GLY A 84 20.93 17.83 -3.99
N ARG A 85 20.31 17.28 -5.05
CA ARG A 85 18.91 17.54 -5.35
C ARG A 85 18.00 16.79 -4.38
N CYS A 86 16.93 17.46 -3.94
CA CYS A 86 15.86 16.87 -3.17
C CYS A 86 14.82 16.29 -4.13
N ILE A 87 14.58 14.98 -4.07
CA ILE A 87 13.60 14.26 -4.88
C ILE A 87 12.38 13.95 -4.00
N SER A 88 11.21 14.39 -4.46
CA SER A 88 9.93 14.14 -3.79
C SER A 88 9.34 12.81 -4.27
N LEU A 89 9.11 11.87 -3.35
CA LEU A 89 8.57 10.56 -3.64
C LEU A 89 7.23 10.36 -2.92
N LEU A 90 6.25 9.78 -3.61
CA LEU A 90 5.05 9.26 -2.96
C LEU A 90 5.41 7.92 -2.30
N LYS A 91 5.46 7.88 -0.98
CA LYS A 91 5.75 6.66 -0.21
C LYS A 91 4.47 6.04 0.30
N ILE A 92 4.11 4.90 -0.24
CA ILE A 92 2.92 4.15 0.14
C ILE A 92 3.19 2.64 0.20
N LEU A 93 2.34 1.94 0.94
CA LEU A 93 2.25 0.48 0.88
C LEU A 93 1.20 0.07 -0.16
N LEU A 94 1.46 -1.01 -0.90
CA LEU A 94 0.44 -1.71 -1.68
C LEU A 94 -0.64 -2.25 -0.74
N THR A 95 -0.19 -2.83 0.39
CA THR A 95 -1.04 -3.31 1.46
C THR A 95 -0.31 -3.29 2.80
N ASN A 96 -1.05 -3.08 3.89
CA ASN A 96 -0.54 -3.30 5.24
C ASN A 96 -1.04 -4.62 5.86
N GLU A 97 -1.75 -5.45 5.09
CA GLU A 97 -2.01 -6.83 5.45
C GLU A 97 -0.73 -7.65 5.34
N CYS A 98 -0.42 -8.45 6.35
CA CYS A 98 0.77 -9.28 6.34
C CYS A 98 0.53 -10.60 7.05
N ILE A 99 1.03 -11.70 6.47
CA ILE A 99 0.97 -13.03 7.07
C ILE A 99 2.03 -13.22 8.18
N TYR A 100 3.09 -12.39 8.15
CA TYR A 100 4.19 -12.49 9.09
C TYR A 100 3.94 -11.74 10.40
N ASN A 101 4.59 -12.20 11.46
CA ASN A 101 4.49 -11.62 12.80
C ASN A 101 5.86 -11.09 13.29
N CYS A 102 6.52 -10.27 12.49
CA CYS A 102 7.81 -9.67 12.83
C CYS A 102 7.67 -8.74 14.04
N ARG A 103 8.52 -8.93 15.07
CA ARG A 103 8.39 -8.23 16.37
C ARG A 103 8.46 -6.71 16.27
N TYR A 104 9.25 -6.18 15.33
CA TYR A 104 9.47 -4.73 15.15
C TYR A 104 8.43 -4.08 14.22
N CYS A 105 7.63 -4.86 13.49
CA CYS A 105 6.76 -4.33 12.45
C CYS A 105 5.39 -3.96 13.03
N ILE A 106 4.94 -2.73 12.75
CA ILE A 106 3.61 -2.26 13.15
C ILE A 106 2.50 -3.03 12.40
N ASN A 107 2.79 -3.48 11.17
CA ASN A 107 1.85 -4.20 10.31
C ASN A 107 1.88 -5.72 10.52
N ARG A 108 2.53 -6.21 11.57
CA ARG A 108 2.54 -7.64 11.89
C ARG A 108 1.13 -8.20 12.05
N SER A 109 0.95 -9.48 11.73
CA SER A 109 -0.37 -10.13 11.75
C SER A 109 -1.09 -10.06 13.09
N SER A 110 -0.36 -10.02 14.23
CA SER A 110 -0.94 -9.97 15.57
C SER A 110 -1.35 -8.58 16.04
N ASN A 111 -1.01 -7.51 15.32
CA ASN A 111 -1.40 -6.15 15.71
C ASN A 111 -2.81 -5.84 15.20
N ASP A 112 -3.61 -5.24 16.09
CA ASP A 112 -4.94 -4.74 15.77
C ASP A 112 -4.83 -3.32 15.16
N VAL A 113 -4.55 -3.29 13.85
CA VAL A 113 -4.50 -2.06 13.06
C VAL A 113 -5.46 -2.14 11.90
N VAL A 114 -5.99 -1.00 11.49
CA VAL A 114 -6.87 -0.95 10.31
C VAL A 114 -6.09 -1.40 9.09
N ARG A 115 -6.65 -2.39 8.37
CA ARG A 115 -6.03 -2.96 7.18
C ARG A 115 -6.66 -2.39 5.94
N ALA A 116 -5.82 -2.13 4.95
CA ALA A 116 -6.23 -1.65 3.64
C ALA A 116 -5.32 -2.23 2.56
N THR A 117 -5.86 -2.35 1.35
CA THR A 117 -5.13 -2.83 0.19
C THR A 117 -5.51 -1.99 -1.02
N PHE A 118 -4.52 -1.52 -1.76
CA PHE A 118 -4.72 -0.89 -3.05
C PHE A 118 -4.75 -1.93 -4.16
N SER A 119 -5.54 -1.66 -5.20
CA SER A 119 -5.34 -2.32 -6.49
C SER A 119 -4.16 -1.69 -7.24
N PRO A 120 -3.54 -2.41 -8.19
CA PRO A 120 -2.50 -1.83 -9.04
C PRO A 120 -2.96 -0.58 -9.79
N GLU A 121 -4.23 -0.55 -10.24
CA GLU A 121 -4.83 0.58 -10.94
C GLU A 121 -5.00 1.79 -10.04
N GLU A 122 -5.49 1.60 -8.81
CA GLU A 122 -5.65 2.69 -7.82
C GLU A 122 -4.31 3.37 -7.53
N ILE A 123 -3.22 2.59 -7.37
CA ILE A 123 -1.86 3.14 -7.18
C ILE A 123 -1.43 3.94 -8.41
N CYS A 124 -1.67 3.42 -9.61
CA CYS A 124 -1.31 4.09 -10.84
C CYS A 124 -2.04 5.43 -10.99
N GLU A 125 -3.34 5.44 -10.78
CA GLU A 125 -4.16 6.67 -10.86
C GLU A 125 -3.71 7.71 -9.84
N LEU A 126 -3.52 7.28 -8.58
CA LEU A 126 -3.05 8.14 -7.49
C LEU A 126 -1.68 8.74 -7.82
N THR A 127 -0.72 7.90 -8.23
CA THR A 127 0.63 8.33 -8.61
C THR A 127 0.60 9.33 -9.74
N MET A 128 -0.21 9.08 -10.78
CA MET A 128 -0.31 9.99 -11.93
C MET A 128 -0.98 11.32 -11.55
N GLN A 129 -1.96 11.32 -10.66
CA GLN A 129 -2.58 12.56 -10.17
C GLN A 129 -1.57 13.43 -9.43
N PHE A 130 -0.73 12.86 -8.56
CA PHE A 130 0.31 13.60 -7.84
C PHE A 130 1.43 14.06 -8.78
N TYR A 131 1.84 13.21 -9.72
CA TYR A 131 2.90 13.51 -10.67
C TYR A 131 2.54 14.65 -11.63
N ARG A 132 1.32 14.61 -12.21
CA ARG A 132 0.82 15.66 -13.11
C ARG A 132 0.68 17.02 -12.44
N ARG A 133 0.48 17.04 -11.12
CA ARG A 133 0.43 18.28 -10.31
C ARG A 133 1.80 18.72 -9.81
N ASN A 134 2.86 18.05 -10.21
CA ASN A 134 4.24 18.29 -9.76
C ASN A 134 4.44 18.20 -8.24
N TYR A 135 3.63 17.39 -7.54
CA TYR A 135 3.81 17.16 -6.11
C TYR A 135 4.89 16.13 -5.83
N ILE A 136 5.14 15.22 -6.78
CA ILE A 136 6.12 14.14 -6.67
C ILE A 136 6.89 13.98 -7.97
N GLU A 137 8.11 13.48 -7.85
CA GLU A 137 8.98 13.08 -8.95
C GLU A 137 9.05 11.57 -9.12
N GLY A 138 8.55 10.82 -8.14
CA GLY A 138 8.57 9.38 -8.19
C GLY A 138 7.66 8.70 -7.18
N LEU A 139 7.62 7.37 -7.26
CA LEU A 139 6.88 6.46 -6.40
C LEU A 139 7.84 5.60 -5.60
N PHE A 140 7.65 5.53 -4.30
CA PHE A 140 8.26 4.55 -3.41
C PHE A 140 7.18 3.56 -2.96
N LEU A 141 7.21 2.35 -3.52
CA LEU A 141 6.22 1.32 -3.27
C LEU A 141 6.83 0.18 -2.45
N SER A 142 6.26 -0.08 -1.29
CA SER A 142 6.53 -1.26 -0.47
C SER A 142 5.24 -2.03 -0.19
N SER A 143 5.30 -3.15 0.50
CA SER A 143 4.13 -3.98 0.76
C SER A 143 4.30 -4.85 2.00
N GLY A 144 3.20 -5.10 2.70
CA GLY A 144 3.06 -6.31 3.50
C GLY A 144 2.93 -7.54 2.60
N ILE A 145 3.14 -8.72 3.16
CA ILE A 145 3.04 -9.99 2.43
C ILE A 145 1.67 -10.62 2.71
N ILE A 146 0.79 -10.68 1.71
CA ILE A 146 -0.60 -11.12 1.90
C ILE A 146 -0.71 -12.64 1.93
N ILE A 147 -0.34 -13.31 0.84
CA ILE A 147 -0.49 -14.75 0.65
C ILE A 147 0.87 -15.42 0.62
N SER A 148 1.74 -14.89 -0.25
CA SER A 148 3.12 -15.32 -0.42
C SER A 148 3.98 -14.15 -0.90
N PRO A 149 5.32 -14.23 -0.71
CA PRO A 149 6.23 -13.24 -1.28
C PRO A 149 6.10 -13.12 -2.80
N ASP A 150 5.98 -14.26 -3.50
CA ASP A 150 5.90 -14.30 -4.96
C ASP A 150 4.63 -13.60 -5.49
N GLU A 151 3.48 -13.86 -4.86
CA GLU A 151 2.22 -13.21 -5.25
C GLU A 151 2.26 -11.71 -4.98
N THR A 152 2.86 -11.30 -3.86
CA THR A 152 3.04 -9.88 -3.55
C THR A 152 3.94 -9.20 -4.56
N MET A 153 5.07 -9.83 -4.91
CA MET A 153 5.99 -9.34 -5.95
C MET A 153 5.32 -9.23 -7.31
N LYS A 154 4.49 -10.20 -7.68
CA LYS A 154 3.74 -10.19 -8.93
C LYS A 154 2.82 -8.97 -9.01
N ARG A 155 2.06 -8.66 -7.97
CA ARG A 155 1.19 -7.48 -7.91
C ARG A 155 1.98 -6.16 -7.96
N MET A 156 3.11 -6.10 -7.26
CA MET A 156 3.99 -4.94 -7.33
C MET A 156 4.58 -4.75 -8.73
N LEU A 157 4.98 -5.84 -9.38
CA LEU A 157 5.48 -5.81 -10.76
C LEU A 157 4.39 -5.37 -11.74
N GLU A 158 3.16 -5.86 -11.58
CA GLU A 158 2.01 -5.44 -12.37
C GLU A 158 1.78 -3.93 -12.27
N THR A 159 1.83 -3.36 -11.06
CA THR A 159 1.76 -1.91 -10.83
C THR A 159 2.83 -1.16 -11.63
N VAL A 160 4.08 -1.63 -11.59
CA VAL A 160 5.20 -1.00 -12.31
C VAL A 160 5.00 -1.09 -13.83
N ILE A 161 4.55 -2.25 -14.32
CA ILE A 161 4.27 -2.45 -15.75
C ILE A 161 3.15 -1.52 -16.22
N LEU A 162 2.06 -1.42 -15.45
CA LEU A 162 0.95 -0.51 -15.76
C LEU A 162 1.42 0.94 -15.80
N LEU A 163 2.17 1.41 -14.79
CA LEU A 163 2.72 2.76 -14.76
C LEU A 163 3.58 3.05 -15.99
N ARG A 164 4.46 2.13 -16.38
CA ARG A 164 5.38 2.35 -17.52
C ARG A 164 4.67 2.22 -18.87
N LYS A 165 3.87 1.16 -19.07
CA LYS A 165 3.28 0.85 -20.38
C LYS A 165 1.97 1.57 -20.65
N LYS A 166 1.06 1.63 -19.66
CA LYS A 166 -0.27 2.22 -19.85
C LYS A 166 -0.28 3.73 -19.60
N TYR A 167 0.40 4.17 -18.54
CA TYR A 167 0.39 5.58 -18.12
C TYR A 167 1.59 6.39 -18.60
N ASN A 168 2.58 5.73 -19.23
CA ASN A 168 3.82 6.35 -19.72
C ASN A 168 4.52 7.20 -18.64
N PHE A 169 4.55 6.69 -17.41
CA PHE A 169 5.13 7.38 -16.27
C PHE A 169 6.65 7.48 -16.40
N GLY A 170 7.19 8.70 -16.49
CA GLY A 170 8.62 8.99 -16.63
C GLY A 170 9.38 9.15 -15.31
N GLY A 171 8.67 9.22 -14.17
CA GLY A 171 9.26 9.45 -12.85
C GLY A 171 10.05 8.26 -12.30
N TYR A 172 10.70 8.47 -11.16
CA TYR A 172 11.43 7.43 -10.44
C TYR A 172 10.49 6.39 -9.84
N ILE A 173 10.90 5.13 -9.84
CA ILE A 173 10.16 4.06 -9.15
C ILE A 173 11.16 3.31 -8.27
N HIS A 174 10.97 3.40 -6.96
CA HIS A 174 11.63 2.58 -5.97
C HIS A 174 10.66 1.55 -5.43
N LYS A 175 11.05 0.29 -5.39
CA LYS A 175 10.28 -0.77 -4.75
C LYS A 175 11.14 -1.46 -3.71
N PHE A 176 10.50 -1.77 -2.57
CA PHE A 176 11.06 -2.59 -1.51
C PHE A 176 10.10 -3.71 -1.15
N CYS A 177 10.65 -4.88 -1.00
CA CYS A 177 9.98 -6.04 -0.40
C CYS A 177 10.69 -6.43 0.88
#